data_b7d77380bdc9ca35f422695b0fac4cc9
#
_entry.id   b7d77380bdc9ca35f422695b0fac4cc9
#
_cell.length_a   1.000
_cell.length_b   1.000
_cell.length_c   1.000
_cell.angle_alpha   90.00
_cell.angle_beta   90.00
_cell.angle_gamma   90.00
#
_symmetry.space_group_name_H-M   'P 1'
#
loop_
_entity.id
_entity.type
_entity.pdbx_description
1 polymer ?
#
loop_
_entity_poly.entity_id
_entity_poly.type
_entity_poly.pdbx_seq_one_letter_code
_entity_poly.pdbx_strand_id
1 'polypeptide(L)'
;MKRALLAALCLLLASPVLAAPPLPADPRAAKAVQDYLSQQQAQDSKDRDERVAARLDALENGPTVIANPQGTITIVEFFDYTCPYCKAAEPRLMRLVDSDKRIKLAMREFPILTRASMIASRAALASVKQGKYRAFHLALMRREGVLDEAGIFESARAVGLDVNRLRRDMAAPDISDEIVNNFNLARGIRVFQTPAYIVGGHLVTGDSADINFAKEVAKAKK
;
A
#
# COMPACT_ATOMS: atom_id res chain seq x y z
N MET A 1 54.31 -17.81 -24.92
CA MET A 1 53.68 -16.93 -23.89
C MET A 1 52.18 -17.20 -23.95
N LYS A 2 51.68 -17.99 -22.98
CA LYS A 2 50.28 -18.48 -22.95
C LYS A 2 49.44 -17.51 -22.09
N ARG A 3 48.44 -16.84 -22.65
CA ARG A 3 47.45 -16.05 -21.91
C ARG A 3 46.37 -17.00 -21.41
N ALA A 4 46.28 -17.20 -20.11
CA ALA A 4 45.18 -17.90 -19.48
C ALA A 4 44.01 -16.93 -19.30
N LEU A 5 42.85 -17.23 -19.94
CA LEU A 5 41.57 -16.60 -19.65
C LEU A 5 41.00 -17.24 -18.36
N LEU A 6 40.89 -16.45 -17.31
CA LEU A 6 40.05 -16.78 -16.15
C LEU A 6 38.60 -16.43 -16.49
N ALA A 7 37.78 -17.45 -16.77
CA ALA A 7 36.34 -17.32 -16.79
C ALA A 7 35.85 -17.37 -15.35
N ALA A 8 35.42 -16.22 -14.82
CA ALA A 8 34.73 -16.15 -13.53
C ALA A 8 33.28 -16.67 -13.71
N LEU A 9 33.05 -17.88 -13.23
CA LEU A 9 31.75 -18.51 -13.16
C LEU A 9 30.96 -17.86 -12.01
N CYS A 10 30.10 -16.86 -12.30
CA CYS A 10 29.11 -16.36 -11.35
C CYS A 10 28.06 -17.44 -11.13
N LEU A 11 28.24 -18.28 -10.11
CA LEU A 11 27.18 -19.12 -9.56
C LEU A 11 26.16 -18.20 -8.84
N LEU A 12 25.08 -17.89 -9.54
CA LEU A 12 23.87 -17.36 -8.93
C LEU A 12 23.33 -18.44 -7.98
N LEU A 13 23.63 -18.29 -6.69
CA LEU A 13 22.96 -19.05 -5.63
C LEU A 13 21.51 -18.56 -5.54
N ALA A 14 20.63 -19.14 -6.36
CA ALA A 14 19.21 -19.09 -6.12
C ALA A 14 18.98 -19.82 -4.79
N SER A 15 18.75 -19.06 -3.72
CA SER A 15 18.30 -19.65 -2.45
C SER A 15 16.99 -20.37 -2.72
N PRO A 16 16.87 -21.67 -2.45
CA PRO A 16 15.61 -22.35 -2.60
C PRO A 16 14.62 -21.70 -1.63
N VAL A 17 13.48 -21.24 -2.14
CA VAL A 17 12.32 -20.97 -1.30
C VAL A 17 12.07 -22.29 -0.56
N LEU A 18 12.38 -22.32 0.74
CA LEU A 18 12.10 -23.48 1.57
C LEU A 18 10.58 -23.70 1.53
N ALA A 19 10.14 -24.67 0.74
CA ALA A 19 8.79 -25.16 0.83
C ALA A 19 8.53 -25.57 2.29
N ALA A 20 7.35 -25.22 2.81
CA ALA A 20 6.96 -25.65 4.15
C ALA A 20 7.18 -27.16 4.28
N PRO A 21 7.77 -27.65 5.38
CA PRO A 21 8.02 -29.06 5.57
C PRO A 21 6.69 -29.83 5.43
N PRO A 22 6.70 -31.01 4.78
CA PRO A 22 5.49 -31.81 4.67
C PRO A 22 4.95 -32.16 6.07
N LEU A 23 3.62 -32.20 6.20
CA LEU A 23 2.98 -32.62 7.44
C LEU A 23 3.43 -34.05 7.81
N PRO A 24 3.54 -34.38 9.12
CA PRO A 24 3.85 -35.72 9.57
C PRO A 24 2.91 -36.76 8.96
N ALA A 25 3.44 -37.94 8.64
CA ALA A 25 2.64 -39.03 8.10
C ALA A 25 1.63 -39.64 9.13
N ASP A 26 1.94 -39.50 10.41
CA ASP A 26 1.01 -39.89 11.49
C ASP A 26 -0.16 -38.89 11.57
N PRO A 27 -1.43 -39.34 11.41
CA PRO A 27 -2.59 -38.47 11.44
C PRO A 27 -2.74 -37.64 12.73
N ARG A 28 -2.32 -38.21 13.88
CA ARG A 28 -2.38 -37.51 15.18
C ARG A 28 -1.36 -36.39 15.25
N ALA A 29 -0.14 -36.66 14.77
CA ALA A 29 0.91 -35.64 14.69
C ALA A 29 0.55 -34.55 13.67
N ALA A 30 0.02 -34.93 12.52
CA ALA A 30 -0.45 -33.97 11.51
C ALA A 30 -1.55 -33.06 12.07
N LYS A 31 -2.53 -33.63 12.80
CA LYS A 31 -3.57 -32.81 13.45
C LYS A 31 -3.01 -31.87 14.51
N ALA A 32 -2.09 -32.35 15.35
CA ALA A 32 -1.46 -31.49 16.38
C ALA A 32 -0.70 -30.31 15.78
N VAL A 33 0.03 -30.54 14.67
CA VAL A 33 0.71 -29.47 13.94
C VAL A 33 -0.29 -28.48 13.34
N GLN A 34 -1.38 -28.97 12.77
CA GLN A 34 -2.41 -28.12 12.18
C GLN A 34 -3.13 -27.29 13.23
N ASP A 35 -3.47 -27.88 14.38
CA ASP A 35 -4.08 -27.19 15.52
C ASP A 35 -3.14 -26.10 16.05
N TYR A 36 -1.84 -26.38 16.21
CA TYR A 36 -0.82 -25.42 16.62
C TYR A 36 -0.72 -24.26 15.64
N LEU A 37 -0.59 -24.53 14.34
CA LEU A 37 -0.51 -23.50 13.31
C LEU A 37 -1.77 -22.62 13.28
N SER A 38 -2.94 -23.22 13.45
CA SER A 38 -4.22 -22.50 13.51
C SER A 38 -4.29 -21.57 14.72
N GLN A 39 -3.80 -22.00 15.88
CA GLN A 39 -3.72 -21.17 17.08
C GLN A 39 -2.73 -20.01 16.90
N GLN A 40 -1.57 -20.26 16.31
CA GLN A 40 -0.58 -19.21 16.00
C GLN A 40 -1.17 -18.17 15.03
N GLN A 41 -1.85 -18.62 13.96
CA GLN A 41 -2.51 -17.71 13.01
C GLN A 41 -3.60 -16.87 13.68
N ALA A 42 -4.41 -17.47 14.57
CA ALA A 42 -5.43 -16.75 15.31
C ALA A 42 -4.83 -15.69 16.25
N GLN A 43 -3.74 -16.04 16.95
CA GLN A 43 -3.03 -15.11 17.82
C GLN A 43 -2.41 -13.96 17.03
N ASP A 44 -1.73 -14.26 15.91
CA ASP A 44 -1.14 -13.25 15.03
C ASP A 44 -2.20 -12.31 14.43
N SER A 45 -3.39 -12.84 14.12
CA SER A 45 -4.51 -12.03 13.64
C SER A 45 -4.99 -11.07 14.73
N LYS A 46 -5.21 -11.58 15.95
CA LYS A 46 -5.62 -10.76 17.10
C LYS A 46 -4.63 -9.66 17.39
N ASP A 47 -3.34 -9.98 17.46
CA ASP A 47 -2.28 -9.01 17.69
C ASP A 47 -2.21 -7.91 16.60
N ARG A 48 -2.53 -8.27 15.34
CA ARG A 48 -2.65 -7.29 14.24
C ARG A 48 -3.82 -6.36 14.45
N ASP A 49 -4.99 -6.91 14.74
CA ASP A 49 -6.21 -6.13 14.94
C ASP A 49 -6.06 -5.17 16.13
N GLU A 50 -5.45 -5.62 17.24
CA GLU A 50 -5.14 -4.74 18.37
C GLU A 50 -4.20 -3.59 18.00
N ARG A 51 -3.18 -3.84 17.16
CA ARG A 51 -2.27 -2.79 16.66
C ARG A 51 -2.97 -1.79 15.76
N VAL A 52 -3.88 -2.27 14.90
CA VAL A 52 -4.71 -1.41 14.03
C VAL A 52 -5.64 -0.58 14.89
N ALA A 53 -6.38 -1.20 15.83
CA ALA A 53 -7.32 -0.52 16.72
C ALA A 53 -6.66 0.61 17.53
N ALA A 54 -5.44 0.36 18.03
CA ALA A 54 -4.66 1.36 18.78
C ALA A 54 -4.25 2.61 17.94
N ARG A 55 -4.42 2.57 16.62
CA ARG A 55 -4.04 3.64 15.67
C ARG A 55 -5.15 4.03 14.71
N LEU A 56 -6.35 3.52 14.95
CA LEU A 56 -7.45 3.59 13.99
C LEU A 56 -7.76 5.04 13.58
N ASP A 57 -7.87 5.94 14.54
CA ASP A 57 -8.14 7.36 14.26
C ASP A 57 -7.08 7.96 13.32
N ALA A 58 -5.79 7.75 13.60
CA ALA A 58 -4.71 8.25 12.76
C ALA A 58 -4.65 7.55 11.40
N LEU A 59 -5.09 6.29 11.29
CA LEU A 59 -5.19 5.56 10.03
C LEU A 59 -6.34 6.05 9.16
N GLU A 60 -7.47 6.38 9.75
CA GLU A 60 -8.70 6.73 9.03
C GLU A 60 -8.81 8.21 8.68
N ASN A 61 -8.11 9.08 9.41
CA ASN A 61 -8.20 10.53 9.25
C ASN A 61 -6.87 11.12 8.79
N GLY A 62 -6.94 12.20 8.00
CA GLY A 62 -5.76 12.90 7.48
C GLY A 62 -6.08 13.67 6.19
N PRO A 63 -5.06 14.31 5.61
CA PRO A 63 -5.23 15.20 4.46
C PRO A 63 -5.63 14.49 3.17
N THR A 64 -5.52 13.16 3.13
CA THR A 64 -5.64 12.34 1.94
C THR A 64 -6.86 11.42 1.95
N VAL A 65 -7.94 11.82 2.63
CA VAL A 65 -9.27 11.21 2.44
C VAL A 65 -9.83 11.68 1.11
N ILE A 66 -9.91 10.78 0.12
CA ILE A 66 -10.20 11.13 -1.29
C ILE A 66 -11.64 10.84 -1.70
N ALA A 67 -12.40 10.13 -0.89
CA ALA A 67 -13.79 9.84 -1.16
C ALA A 67 -14.61 9.70 0.12
N ASN A 68 -15.84 10.17 0.06
CA ASN A 68 -16.90 9.97 1.06
C ASN A 68 -16.43 10.20 2.51
N PRO A 69 -15.98 11.40 2.90
CA PRO A 69 -15.41 11.66 4.22
C PRO A 69 -16.34 11.35 5.40
N GLN A 70 -17.64 11.26 5.13
CA GLN A 70 -18.68 10.89 6.10
C GLN A 70 -19.06 9.39 6.03
N GLY A 71 -18.31 8.59 5.25
CA GLY A 71 -18.56 7.15 5.16
C GLY A 71 -18.32 6.46 6.51
N THR A 72 -19.13 5.46 6.79
CA THR A 72 -19.12 4.72 8.05
C THR A 72 -18.23 3.49 8.06
N ILE A 73 -17.70 3.10 6.90
CA ILE A 73 -16.76 2.01 6.73
C ILE A 73 -15.53 2.58 6.05
N THR A 74 -14.40 2.61 6.76
CA THR A 74 -13.17 3.13 6.15
C THR A 74 -12.39 2.02 5.47
N ILE A 75 -11.93 2.30 4.26
CA ILE A 75 -10.81 1.60 3.63
C ILE A 75 -9.60 2.52 3.71
N VAL A 76 -8.51 2.02 4.32
CA VAL A 76 -7.21 2.68 4.30
C VAL A 76 -6.31 1.91 3.35
N GLU A 77 -5.63 2.59 2.44
CA GLU A 77 -4.64 1.98 1.56
C GLU A 77 -3.26 2.58 1.79
N PHE A 78 -2.27 1.73 2.09
CA PHE A 78 -0.85 2.07 1.97
C PHE A 78 -0.38 1.67 0.58
N PHE A 79 0.12 2.62 -0.18
CA PHE A 79 0.41 2.43 -1.60
C PHE A 79 1.68 3.15 -2.06
N ASP A 80 2.15 2.76 -3.25
CA ASP A 80 3.29 3.38 -3.93
C ASP A 80 2.96 3.56 -5.42
N TYR A 81 3.26 4.73 -5.99
CA TYR A 81 2.94 5.06 -7.38
C TYR A 81 3.70 4.24 -8.42
N THR A 82 4.79 3.57 -8.05
CA THR A 82 5.53 2.68 -8.95
C THR A 82 5.20 1.20 -8.72
N CYS A 83 4.33 0.89 -7.74
CA CYS A 83 3.89 -0.46 -7.44
C CYS A 83 2.90 -0.97 -8.51
N PRO A 84 3.22 -2.04 -9.27
CA PRO A 84 2.32 -2.55 -10.28
C PRO A 84 1.03 -3.14 -9.68
N TYR A 85 1.11 -3.71 -8.48
CA TYR A 85 -0.06 -4.26 -7.79
C TYR A 85 -1.00 -3.18 -7.28
N CYS A 86 -0.48 -2.03 -6.82
CA CYS A 86 -1.29 -0.86 -6.47
C CYS A 86 -2.06 -0.35 -7.70
N LYS A 87 -1.34 -0.17 -8.82
CA LYS A 87 -1.95 0.25 -10.10
C LYS A 87 -3.03 -0.71 -10.58
N ALA A 88 -2.81 -2.02 -10.45
CA ALA A 88 -3.78 -3.05 -10.86
C ALA A 88 -5.03 -3.09 -9.97
N ALA A 89 -4.89 -2.83 -8.67
CA ALA A 89 -6.01 -2.83 -7.71
C ALA A 89 -6.87 -1.56 -7.79
N GLU A 90 -6.25 -0.42 -8.08
CA GLU A 90 -6.84 0.92 -8.03
C GLU A 90 -8.18 1.04 -8.79
N PRO A 91 -8.35 0.57 -10.06
CA PRO A 91 -9.62 0.73 -10.77
C PRO A 91 -10.78 -0.04 -10.11
N ARG A 92 -10.50 -1.17 -9.44
CA ARG A 92 -11.53 -1.96 -8.75
C ARG A 92 -11.93 -1.29 -7.44
N LEU A 93 -10.95 -0.79 -6.69
CA LEU A 93 -11.16 -0.06 -5.46
C LEU A 93 -12.00 1.20 -5.72
N MET A 94 -11.63 1.99 -6.72
CA MET A 94 -12.34 3.22 -7.05
C MET A 94 -13.78 2.98 -7.51
N ARG A 95 -14.03 1.94 -8.33
CA ARG A 95 -15.41 1.58 -8.70
C ARG A 95 -16.27 1.27 -7.49
N LEU A 96 -15.76 0.51 -6.53
CA LEU A 96 -16.47 0.18 -5.31
C LEU A 96 -16.79 1.43 -4.49
N VAL A 97 -15.80 2.27 -4.24
CA VAL A 97 -15.92 3.48 -3.44
C VAL A 97 -16.85 4.51 -4.08
N ASP A 98 -16.82 4.62 -5.40
CA ASP A 98 -17.72 5.53 -6.13
C ASP A 98 -19.18 5.02 -6.12
N SER A 99 -19.40 3.71 -6.07
CA SER A 99 -20.73 3.07 -6.05
C SER A 99 -21.33 2.96 -4.64
N ASP A 100 -20.53 2.96 -3.57
CA ASP A 100 -21.02 2.82 -2.18
C ASP A 100 -20.57 4.01 -1.31
N LYS A 101 -21.47 4.96 -1.08
CA LYS A 101 -21.20 6.19 -0.33
C LYS A 101 -20.94 5.97 1.17
N ARG A 102 -21.15 4.76 1.68
CA ARG A 102 -20.78 4.39 3.05
C ARG A 102 -19.30 4.15 3.20
N ILE A 103 -18.56 3.98 2.10
CA ILE A 103 -17.13 3.70 2.12
C ILE A 103 -16.34 5.00 2.08
N LYS A 104 -15.67 5.33 3.17
CA LYS A 104 -14.63 6.36 3.23
C LYS A 104 -13.31 5.76 2.72
N LEU A 105 -12.61 6.45 1.82
CA LEU A 105 -11.30 6.02 1.34
C LEU A 105 -10.22 6.98 1.81
N ALA A 106 -9.32 6.49 2.67
CA ALA A 106 -8.15 7.19 3.17
C ALA A 106 -6.88 6.61 2.53
N MET A 107 -6.11 7.47 1.87
CA MET A 107 -4.87 7.08 1.20
C MET A 107 -3.68 7.36 2.10
N ARG A 108 -2.69 6.45 2.12
CA ARG A 108 -1.45 6.59 2.87
C ARG A 108 -0.26 6.47 1.93
N GLU A 109 0.33 7.60 1.59
CA GLU A 109 1.55 7.67 0.78
C GLU A 109 2.66 6.88 1.45
N PHE A 110 3.10 5.78 0.82
CA PHE A 110 4.10 4.87 1.36
C PHE A 110 5.17 4.55 0.31
N PRO A 111 6.02 5.54 -0.06
CA PRO A 111 6.98 5.45 -1.15
C PRO A 111 8.20 4.63 -0.75
N ILE A 112 8.11 3.30 -0.89
CA ILE A 112 9.14 2.34 -0.48
C ILE A 112 9.95 1.74 -1.63
N LEU A 113 9.52 1.93 -2.89
CA LEU A 113 10.07 1.17 -4.01
C LEU A 113 11.18 1.93 -4.76
N THR A 114 10.96 3.20 -5.10
CA THR A 114 11.89 3.96 -5.94
C THR A 114 12.05 5.41 -5.51
N ARG A 115 13.09 6.08 -6.03
CA ARG A 115 13.22 7.53 -5.87
C ARG A 115 12.04 8.28 -6.50
N ALA A 116 11.52 7.81 -7.63
CA ALA A 116 10.35 8.41 -8.28
C ALA A 116 9.09 8.29 -7.41
N SER A 117 8.93 7.18 -6.66
CA SER A 117 7.86 7.04 -5.68
C SER A 117 7.87 8.18 -4.67
N MET A 118 9.03 8.49 -4.10
CA MET A 118 9.18 9.58 -3.14
C MET A 118 8.83 10.94 -3.75
N ILE A 119 9.28 11.22 -4.98
CA ILE A 119 8.96 12.48 -5.68
C ILE A 119 7.46 12.57 -5.95
N ALA A 120 6.84 11.46 -6.42
CA ALA A 120 5.41 11.40 -6.70
C ALA A 120 4.57 11.61 -5.43
N SER A 121 4.91 10.94 -4.33
CA SER A 121 4.22 11.09 -3.04
C SER A 121 4.32 12.51 -2.50
N ARG A 122 5.49 13.14 -2.55
CA ARG A 122 5.64 14.55 -2.17
C ARG A 122 4.79 15.48 -3.03
N ALA A 123 4.76 15.24 -4.35
CA ALA A 123 3.94 16.04 -5.26
C ALA A 123 2.44 15.81 -5.00
N ALA A 124 2.02 14.59 -4.79
CA ALA A 124 0.63 14.27 -4.49
C ALA A 124 0.17 14.93 -3.19
N LEU A 125 0.92 14.80 -2.09
CA LEU A 125 0.61 15.48 -0.84
C LEU A 125 0.56 17.02 -1.00
N ALA A 126 1.50 17.59 -1.72
CA ALA A 126 1.50 19.03 -1.99
C ALA A 126 0.27 19.47 -2.81
N SER A 127 -0.28 18.61 -3.66
CA SER A 127 -1.47 18.90 -4.46
C SER A 127 -2.76 19.07 -3.63
N VAL A 128 -2.76 18.59 -2.37
CA VAL A 128 -3.83 18.84 -1.39
C VAL A 128 -4.07 20.35 -1.22
N LYS A 129 -2.97 21.15 -1.16
CA LYS A 129 -3.04 22.62 -1.02
C LYS A 129 -3.68 23.31 -2.23
N GLN A 130 -3.87 22.60 -3.34
CA GLN A 130 -4.57 23.06 -4.54
C GLN A 130 -5.93 22.37 -4.74
N GLY A 131 -6.38 21.53 -3.79
CA GLY A 131 -7.65 20.81 -3.85
C GLY A 131 -7.71 19.75 -4.96
N LYS A 132 -6.54 19.27 -5.44
CA LYS A 132 -6.46 18.37 -6.61
C LYS A 132 -5.86 17.00 -6.32
N TYR A 133 -5.73 16.63 -5.04
CA TYR A 133 -5.08 15.38 -4.66
C TYR A 133 -5.70 14.16 -5.36
N ARG A 134 -7.02 13.97 -5.28
CA ARG A 134 -7.69 12.82 -5.92
C ARG A 134 -7.45 12.77 -7.42
N ALA A 135 -7.61 13.88 -8.12
CA ALA A 135 -7.42 13.93 -9.57
C ALA A 135 -5.98 13.61 -9.96
N PHE A 136 -5.02 14.14 -9.21
CA PHE A 136 -3.60 13.93 -9.46
C PHE A 136 -3.17 12.50 -9.09
N HIS A 137 -3.63 11.97 -7.96
CA HIS A 137 -3.43 10.58 -7.57
C HIS A 137 -3.87 9.62 -8.69
N LEU A 138 -5.10 9.78 -9.20
CA LEU A 138 -5.61 8.94 -10.28
C LEU A 138 -4.79 9.08 -11.57
N ALA A 139 -4.31 10.27 -11.90
CA ALA A 139 -3.46 10.49 -13.07
C ALA A 139 -2.11 9.76 -12.94
N LEU A 140 -1.49 9.78 -11.74
CA LEU A 140 -0.24 9.07 -11.47
C LEU A 140 -0.43 7.55 -11.49
N MET A 141 -1.52 7.03 -10.90
CA MET A 141 -1.83 5.59 -10.90
C MET A 141 -2.09 5.04 -12.29
N ARG A 142 -2.75 5.81 -13.16
CA ARG A 142 -3.06 5.40 -14.55
C ARG A 142 -1.91 5.57 -15.52
N ARG A 143 -0.84 6.28 -15.11
CA ARG A 143 0.31 6.48 -15.99
C ARG A 143 0.99 5.16 -16.30
N GLU A 144 1.15 4.88 -17.59
CA GLU A 144 1.86 3.71 -18.10
C GLU A 144 3.37 3.97 -18.19
N GLY A 145 4.14 2.90 -18.23
CA GLY A 145 5.59 2.96 -18.36
C GLY A 145 6.31 3.37 -17.08
N VAL A 146 7.57 3.77 -17.22
CA VAL A 146 8.43 4.18 -16.10
C VAL A 146 7.99 5.55 -15.62
N LEU A 147 7.71 5.65 -14.32
CA LEU A 147 7.44 6.93 -13.68
C LEU A 147 8.76 7.65 -13.40
N ASP A 148 8.94 8.80 -14.01
CA ASP A 148 10.05 9.72 -13.76
C ASP A 148 9.54 11.11 -13.35
N GLU A 149 10.46 12.01 -13.00
CA GLU A 149 10.10 13.35 -12.56
C GLU A 149 9.36 14.14 -13.64
N ALA A 150 9.76 14.00 -14.90
CA ALA A 150 9.11 14.68 -16.03
C ALA A 150 7.65 14.26 -16.15
N GLY A 151 7.39 12.94 -16.10
CA GLY A 151 6.07 12.36 -16.14
C GLY A 151 5.18 12.72 -14.96
N ILE A 152 5.77 12.85 -13.76
CA ILE A 152 5.03 13.35 -12.58
C ILE A 152 4.50 14.76 -12.84
N PHE A 153 5.34 15.68 -13.30
CA PHE A 153 4.89 17.06 -13.57
C PHE A 153 4.03 17.20 -14.82
N GLU A 154 4.18 16.32 -15.81
CA GLU A 154 3.24 16.22 -16.93
C GLU A 154 1.84 15.84 -16.44
N SER A 155 1.73 14.80 -15.60
CA SER A 155 0.48 14.40 -14.97
C SER A 155 -0.14 15.52 -14.13
N ALA A 156 0.70 16.30 -13.43
CA ALA A 156 0.25 17.47 -12.67
C ALA A 156 -0.39 18.54 -13.56
N ARG A 157 0.26 18.89 -14.69
CA ARG A 157 -0.31 19.83 -15.67
C ARG A 157 -1.61 19.32 -16.25
N ALA A 158 -1.68 18.05 -16.58
CA ALA A 158 -2.87 17.43 -17.19
C ALA A 158 -4.12 17.55 -16.31
N VAL A 159 -3.95 17.56 -14.98
CA VAL A 159 -5.07 17.77 -14.04
C VAL A 159 -5.22 19.26 -13.61
N GLY A 160 -4.48 20.16 -14.24
CA GLY A 160 -4.58 21.61 -14.03
C GLY A 160 -3.97 22.09 -12.71
N LEU A 161 -2.92 21.42 -12.19
CA LEU A 161 -2.11 21.92 -11.10
C LEU A 161 -1.18 23.04 -11.58
N ASP A 162 -1.01 24.09 -10.76
CA ASP A 162 0.10 25.01 -10.91
C ASP A 162 1.39 24.31 -10.48
N VAL A 163 2.20 23.95 -11.47
CA VAL A 163 3.43 23.18 -11.25
C VAL A 163 4.48 23.99 -10.49
N ASN A 164 4.55 25.31 -10.69
CA ASN A 164 5.52 26.15 -9.97
C ASN A 164 5.15 26.23 -8.48
N ARG A 165 3.87 26.41 -8.16
CA ARG A 165 3.36 26.32 -6.79
C ARG A 165 3.59 24.91 -6.22
N LEU A 166 3.28 23.87 -6.98
CA LEU A 166 3.46 22.49 -6.57
C LEU A 166 4.92 22.21 -6.16
N ARG A 167 5.90 22.64 -6.96
CA ARG A 167 7.33 22.47 -6.66
C ARG A 167 7.74 23.16 -5.35
N ARG A 168 7.22 24.36 -5.09
CA ARG A 168 7.48 25.07 -3.81
C ARG A 168 6.83 24.31 -2.64
N ASP A 169 5.58 23.93 -2.80
CA ASP A 169 4.81 23.26 -1.74
C ASP A 169 5.39 21.87 -1.39
N MET A 170 5.97 21.14 -2.36
CA MET A 170 6.67 19.87 -2.13
C MET A 170 7.84 19.96 -1.14
N ALA A 171 8.46 21.13 -1.02
CA ALA A 171 9.59 21.36 -0.10
C ALA A 171 9.14 21.71 1.33
N ALA A 172 7.85 21.91 1.55
CA ALA A 172 7.34 22.30 2.87
C ALA A 172 7.51 21.18 3.91
N PRO A 173 7.82 21.51 5.18
CA PRO A 173 8.05 20.54 6.25
C PRO A 173 6.87 19.59 6.47
N ASP A 174 5.64 20.10 6.43
CA ASP A 174 4.40 19.32 6.60
C ASP A 174 4.28 18.14 5.63
N ILE A 175 4.82 18.25 4.42
CA ILE A 175 4.87 17.16 3.45
C ILE A 175 5.82 16.04 3.91
N SER A 176 6.97 16.41 4.47
CA SER A 176 7.91 15.43 5.02
C SER A 176 7.35 14.77 6.27
N ASP A 177 6.71 15.55 7.13
CA ASP A 177 6.10 15.07 8.37
C ASP A 177 4.98 14.07 8.08
N GLU A 178 4.14 14.33 7.06
CA GLU A 178 3.08 13.38 6.68
C GLU A 178 3.66 12.06 6.14
N ILE A 179 4.71 12.10 5.33
CA ILE A 179 5.38 10.88 4.88
C ILE A 179 5.96 10.10 6.06
N VAL A 180 6.67 10.78 6.97
CA VAL A 180 7.22 10.14 8.19
C VAL A 180 6.12 9.55 9.05
N ASN A 181 5.00 10.26 9.21
CA ASN A 181 3.83 9.76 9.94
C ASN A 181 3.29 8.47 9.31
N ASN A 182 3.11 8.44 7.98
CA ASN A 182 2.64 7.26 7.27
C ASN A 182 3.60 6.06 7.43
N PHE A 183 4.93 6.28 7.41
CA PHE A 183 5.91 5.24 7.72
C PHE A 183 5.80 4.74 9.16
N ASN A 184 5.57 5.63 10.12
CA ASN A 184 5.37 5.26 11.53
C ASN A 184 4.09 4.46 11.75
N LEU A 185 2.99 4.86 11.10
CA LEU A 185 1.72 4.12 11.11
C LEU A 185 1.91 2.71 10.53
N ALA A 186 2.49 2.60 9.32
CA ALA A 186 2.76 1.33 8.66
C ALA A 186 3.60 0.39 9.55
N ARG A 187 4.71 0.90 10.09
CA ARG A 187 5.57 0.13 11.01
C ARG A 187 4.82 -0.30 12.27
N GLY A 188 3.99 0.58 12.84
CA GLY A 188 3.21 0.31 14.05
C GLY A 188 2.21 -0.83 13.89
N ILE A 189 1.68 -1.05 12.69
CA ILE A 189 0.77 -2.14 12.35
C ILE A 189 1.47 -3.28 11.57
N ARG A 190 2.80 -3.26 11.47
CA ARG A 190 3.63 -4.24 10.75
C ARG A 190 3.31 -4.37 9.26
N VAL A 191 3.06 -3.26 8.60
CA VAL A 191 2.96 -3.16 7.15
C VAL A 191 4.33 -2.76 6.59
N PHE A 192 4.87 -3.57 5.67
CA PHE A 192 6.21 -3.40 5.07
C PHE A 192 6.20 -3.53 3.55
N GLN A 193 5.03 -3.63 2.94
CA GLN A 193 4.84 -3.80 1.51
C GLN A 193 3.64 -3.02 1.00
N THR A 194 3.54 -2.83 -0.31
CA THR A 194 2.41 -2.20 -0.99
C THR A 194 1.83 -3.13 -2.06
N PRO A 195 0.52 -3.07 -2.30
CA PRO A 195 -0.46 -2.37 -1.47
C PRO A 195 -0.74 -3.12 -0.15
N ALA A 196 -1.16 -2.37 0.88
CA ALA A 196 -1.73 -2.95 2.09
C ALA A 196 -3.02 -2.21 2.45
N TYR A 197 -4.03 -2.96 2.87
CA TYR A 197 -5.37 -2.41 3.11
C TYR A 197 -5.83 -2.68 4.53
N ILE A 198 -6.42 -1.66 5.16
CA ILE A 198 -7.23 -1.82 6.37
C ILE A 198 -8.68 -1.57 5.97
N VAL A 199 -9.58 -2.50 6.24
CA VAL A 199 -11.01 -2.38 5.91
C VAL A 199 -11.82 -2.54 7.19
N GLY A 200 -12.54 -1.48 7.58
CA GLY A 200 -13.34 -1.49 8.79
C GLY A 200 -12.54 -1.85 10.06
N GLY A 201 -11.29 -1.40 10.14
CA GLY A 201 -10.41 -1.64 11.28
C GLY A 201 -9.62 -2.95 11.25
N HIS A 202 -9.73 -3.76 10.19
CA HIS A 202 -9.01 -5.03 10.04
C HIS A 202 -7.97 -4.97 8.92
N LEU A 203 -6.73 -5.40 9.21
CA LEU A 203 -5.71 -5.53 8.17
C LEU A 203 -6.03 -6.70 7.24
N VAL A 204 -6.28 -6.40 5.97
CA VAL A 204 -6.54 -7.41 4.94
C VAL A 204 -5.21 -7.98 4.47
N THR A 205 -5.08 -9.30 4.56
CA THR A 205 -3.91 -10.06 4.13
C THR A 205 -4.23 -10.89 2.88
N GLY A 206 -3.24 -11.07 2.01
CA GLY A 206 -3.38 -11.85 0.77
C GLY A 206 -2.77 -11.13 -0.42
N ASP A 207 -2.85 -11.79 -1.59
CA ASP A 207 -2.45 -11.17 -2.85
C ASP A 207 -3.44 -10.06 -3.21
N SER A 208 -2.92 -8.87 -3.51
CA SER A 208 -3.74 -7.72 -3.90
C SER A 208 -4.58 -7.97 -5.16
N ALA A 209 -4.15 -8.88 -6.03
CA ALA A 209 -4.91 -9.29 -7.22
C ALA A 209 -6.20 -10.01 -6.85
N ASP A 210 -6.21 -10.74 -5.73
CA ASP A 210 -7.31 -11.60 -5.30
C ASP A 210 -8.23 -10.95 -4.24
N ILE A 211 -7.89 -9.75 -3.76
CA ILE A 211 -8.71 -9.06 -2.75
C ILE A 211 -10.10 -8.76 -3.32
N ASN A 212 -11.11 -9.35 -2.68
CA ASN A 212 -12.50 -9.00 -2.92
C ASN A 212 -12.93 -7.91 -1.93
N PHE A 213 -12.72 -6.65 -2.30
CA PHE A 213 -13.05 -5.50 -1.46
C PHE A 213 -14.50 -5.49 -0.99
N ALA A 214 -15.47 -5.88 -1.85
CA ALA A 214 -16.88 -5.94 -1.47
C ALA A 214 -17.13 -6.95 -0.34
N LYS A 215 -16.44 -8.10 -0.37
CA LYS A 215 -16.51 -9.10 0.70
C LYS A 215 -15.89 -8.58 2.00
N GLU A 216 -14.75 -7.88 1.93
CA GLU A 216 -14.11 -7.30 3.12
C GLU A 216 -14.98 -6.19 3.73
N VAL A 217 -15.57 -5.32 2.92
CA VAL A 217 -16.54 -4.31 3.36
C VAL A 217 -17.78 -4.96 3.99
N ALA A 218 -18.26 -6.09 3.46
CA ALA A 218 -19.41 -6.79 4.04
C ALA A 218 -19.11 -7.38 5.43
N LYS A 219 -17.87 -7.80 5.70
CA LYS A 219 -17.42 -8.25 7.04
C LYS A 219 -17.38 -7.09 8.04
N ALA A 220 -16.97 -5.88 7.61
CA ALA A 220 -16.86 -4.71 8.46
C ALA A 220 -18.20 -4.19 9.01
N LYS A 221 -19.33 -4.65 8.47
CA LYS A 221 -20.69 -4.24 8.90
C LYS A 221 -21.21 -4.99 10.13
N LYS A 222 -20.49 -5.95 10.62
CA LYS A 222 -20.88 -6.75 11.79
C LYS A 222 -20.19 -6.26 13.05
#